data_814664ab4cfce0622588af84bf59aaf8
#
_entry.id   814664ab4cfce0622588af84bf59aaf8
#
_cell.length_a   1.000
_cell.length_b   1.000
_cell.length_c   1.000
_cell.angle_alpha   90.00
_cell.angle_beta   90.00
_cell.angle_gamma   90.00
#
_symmetry.space_group_name_H-M   'P 1'
#
loop_
_entity.id
_entity.type
_entity.pdbx_description
1 polymer ?
#
loop_
_entity_poly.entity_id
_entity_poly.type
_entity_poly.pdbx_seq_one_letter_code
_entity_poly.pdbx_strand_id
1 'polypeptide(L)'
;MAQPVRVKSVATTESSVLRMKISEAADASGCHLETIRYYERIGLLPRPGRSGNGYRVYGPADIERLRFIARGRDLGFSLEEVRSLLQLAGDEELSCGDVDRLARSHLTDVRARMADLQRMASELERVIASCHGGQRAECTILSTLRQPASVEATRQ
;
A
#
# COMPACT_ATOMS: atom_id res chain seq x y z
N MET A 1 63.84 9.47 -20.71
CA MET A 1 63.06 10.56 -20.12
C MET A 1 61.60 10.35 -20.52
N ALA A 2 60.83 9.77 -19.61
CA ALA A 2 59.41 9.48 -19.86
C ALA A 2 58.59 10.63 -19.27
N GLN A 3 57.76 11.27 -20.10
CA GLN A 3 56.81 12.30 -19.65
C GLN A 3 55.61 11.68 -18.95
N PRO A 4 55.10 12.25 -17.86
CA PRO A 4 53.93 11.72 -17.18
C PRO A 4 52.66 12.03 -17.99
N VAL A 5 51.88 10.99 -18.24
CA VAL A 5 50.57 11.06 -18.86
C VAL A 5 49.62 11.80 -17.91
N ARG A 6 49.15 12.96 -18.35
CA ARG A 6 48.17 13.78 -17.65
C ARG A 6 46.79 13.11 -17.74
N VAL A 7 46.41 12.41 -16.67
CA VAL A 7 45.03 11.87 -16.55
C VAL A 7 44.08 13.07 -16.42
N LYS A 8 43.28 13.31 -17.48
CA LYS A 8 42.21 14.28 -17.44
C LYS A 8 41.20 13.79 -16.40
N SER A 9 41.02 14.59 -15.35
CA SER A 9 39.94 14.46 -14.39
C SER A 9 38.63 14.39 -15.17
N VAL A 10 37.95 13.25 -15.11
CA VAL A 10 36.60 13.09 -15.59
C VAL A 10 35.75 13.91 -14.64
N ALA A 11 35.25 15.06 -15.12
CA ALA A 11 34.27 15.85 -14.42
C ALA A 11 33.08 14.92 -14.12
N THR A 12 32.84 14.71 -12.84
CA THR A 12 31.61 14.09 -12.31
C THR A 12 30.45 14.87 -12.91
N THR A 13 29.78 14.29 -13.89
CA THR A 13 28.50 14.80 -14.40
C THR A 13 27.55 14.74 -13.20
N GLU A 14 27.30 15.90 -12.59
CA GLU A 14 26.19 16.06 -11.67
C GLU A 14 24.94 15.63 -12.44
N SER A 15 24.46 14.41 -12.13
CA SER A 15 23.14 13.94 -12.55
C SER A 15 22.18 15.04 -12.15
N SER A 16 21.61 15.71 -13.16
CA SER A 16 20.48 16.60 -12.97
C SER A 16 19.38 15.76 -12.35
N VAL A 17 19.31 15.77 -11.02
CA VAL A 17 18.32 15.02 -10.25
C VAL A 17 16.98 15.56 -10.70
N LEU A 18 16.22 14.76 -11.46
CA LEU A 18 14.87 15.09 -11.90
C LEU A 18 14.04 15.45 -10.66
N ARG A 19 13.82 16.73 -10.46
CA ARG A 19 13.03 17.25 -9.34
C ARG A 19 11.62 17.48 -9.82
N MET A 20 10.68 16.68 -9.33
CA MET A 20 9.29 16.69 -9.72
C MET A 20 8.45 17.50 -8.74
N LYS A 21 7.46 18.23 -9.23
CA LYS A 21 6.40 18.80 -8.39
C LYS A 21 5.48 17.69 -7.91
N ILE A 22 4.65 17.98 -6.89
CA ILE A 22 3.74 16.98 -6.31
C ILE A 22 2.75 16.39 -7.33
N SER A 23 2.29 17.16 -8.31
CA SER A 23 1.43 16.66 -9.38
C SER A 23 2.15 15.65 -10.28
N GLU A 24 3.39 15.96 -10.66
CA GLU A 24 4.23 15.07 -11.46
C GLU A 24 4.60 13.81 -10.67
N ALA A 25 4.86 13.95 -9.36
CA ALA A 25 5.10 12.81 -8.47
C ALA A 25 3.86 11.92 -8.31
N ALA A 26 2.66 12.51 -8.26
CA ALA A 26 1.40 11.78 -8.23
C ALA A 26 1.23 10.95 -9.51
N ASP A 27 1.40 11.55 -10.67
CA ASP A 27 1.31 10.87 -11.96
C ASP A 27 2.37 9.76 -12.11
N ALA A 28 3.61 10.05 -11.70
CA ALA A 28 4.73 9.10 -11.80
C ALA A 28 4.61 7.91 -10.85
N SER A 29 3.96 8.08 -9.70
CA SER A 29 3.83 7.04 -8.67
C SER A 29 2.49 6.32 -8.69
N GLY A 30 1.47 6.87 -9.35
CA GLY A 30 0.09 6.38 -9.31
C GLY A 30 -0.64 6.71 -8.00
N CYS A 31 -0.06 7.57 -7.15
CA CYS A 31 -0.67 7.99 -5.89
C CYS A 31 -1.46 9.29 -6.08
N HIS A 32 -2.59 9.42 -5.40
CA HIS A 32 -3.27 10.72 -5.35
C HIS A 32 -2.45 11.75 -4.56
N LEU A 33 -2.50 13.00 -4.98
CA LEU A 33 -1.79 14.12 -4.38
C LEU A 33 -2.02 14.23 -2.85
N GLU A 34 -3.27 14.09 -2.41
CA GLU A 34 -3.61 14.11 -0.99
C GLU A 34 -3.04 12.90 -0.23
N THR A 35 -2.93 11.75 -0.89
CA THR A 35 -2.30 10.55 -0.33
C THR A 35 -0.81 10.78 -0.11
N ILE A 36 -0.12 11.44 -1.04
CA ILE A 36 1.30 11.80 -0.89
C ILE A 36 1.48 12.71 0.32
N ARG A 37 0.64 13.76 0.45
CA ARG A 37 0.66 14.66 1.62
C ARG A 37 0.39 13.92 2.94
N TYR A 38 -0.52 12.96 2.90
CA TYR A 38 -0.79 12.12 4.05
C TYR A 38 0.43 11.28 4.44
N TYR A 39 1.11 10.65 3.48
CA TYR A 39 2.32 9.87 3.73
C TYR A 39 3.48 10.71 4.28
N GLU A 40 3.63 11.96 3.83
CA GLU A 40 4.56 12.92 4.43
C GLU A 40 4.22 13.18 5.90
N ARG A 41 2.95 13.44 6.19
CA ARG A 41 2.48 13.79 7.54
C ARG A 41 2.70 12.66 8.54
N ILE A 42 2.49 11.42 8.15
CA ILE A 42 2.68 10.24 9.01
C ILE A 42 4.13 9.71 9.00
N GLY A 43 5.05 10.38 8.28
CA GLY A 43 6.45 10.01 8.20
C GLY A 43 6.73 8.71 7.42
N LEU A 44 5.80 8.28 6.58
CA LEU A 44 5.99 7.13 5.68
C LEU A 44 6.83 7.54 4.45
N LEU A 45 6.65 8.78 3.99
CA LEU A 45 7.50 9.45 3.03
C LEU A 45 8.34 10.50 3.76
N PRO A 46 9.67 10.57 3.54
CA PRO A 46 10.49 11.66 4.08
C PRO A 46 9.96 13.02 3.63
N ARG A 47 10.26 14.05 4.39
CA ARG A 47 9.90 15.41 3.98
C ARG A 47 10.64 15.75 2.69
N PRO A 48 9.90 16.12 1.61
CA PRO A 48 10.53 16.44 0.33
C PRO A 48 11.41 17.69 0.46
N GLY A 49 12.40 17.77 -0.40
CA GLY A 49 13.19 18.98 -0.57
C GLY A 49 12.32 20.16 -0.98
N ARG A 50 12.85 21.36 -0.89
CA ARG A 50 12.19 22.56 -1.39
C ARG A 50 13.01 23.18 -2.52
N SER A 51 12.33 23.63 -3.57
CA SER A 51 12.94 24.44 -4.62
C SER A 51 13.33 25.82 -4.07
N GLY A 52 14.15 26.57 -4.80
CA GLY A 52 14.48 27.95 -4.47
C GLY A 52 13.27 28.86 -4.29
N ASN A 53 12.13 28.50 -4.86
CA ASN A 53 10.84 29.21 -4.73
C ASN A 53 9.96 28.64 -3.61
N GLY A 54 10.49 27.77 -2.74
CA GLY A 54 9.77 27.22 -1.59
C GLY A 54 8.81 26.05 -1.86
N TYR A 55 8.64 25.65 -3.11
CA TYR A 55 7.76 24.51 -3.48
C TYR A 55 8.40 23.16 -3.14
N ARG A 56 7.56 22.20 -2.73
CA ARG A 56 7.98 20.80 -2.53
C ARG A 56 8.47 20.20 -3.83
N VAL A 57 9.61 19.52 -3.77
CA VAL A 57 10.19 18.80 -4.90
C VAL A 57 10.56 17.39 -4.48
N TYR A 58 10.21 16.43 -5.32
CA TYR A 58 10.38 15.00 -5.11
C TYR A 58 11.47 14.48 -6.06
N GLY A 59 12.41 13.73 -5.51
CA GLY A 59 13.46 13.08 -6.28
C GLY A 59 13.06 11.66 -6.73
N PRO A 60 13.93 11.00 -7.53
CA PRO A 60 13.72 9.61 -7.96
C PRO A 60 13.48 8.64 -6.81
N ALA A 61 14.24 8.78 -5.73
CA ALA A 61 14.08 7.94 -4.53
C ALA A 61 12.71 8.10 -3.86
N ASP A 62 12.15 9.31 -3.87
CA ASP A 62 10.80 9.54 -3.35
C ASP A 62 9.75 8.87 -4.22
N ILE A 63 9.92 8.90 -5.55
CA ILE A 63 9.02 8.24 -6.50
C ILE A 63 9.09 6.73 -6.36
N GLU A 64 10.27 6.15 -6.23
CA GLU A 64 10.43 4.71 -5.97
C GLU A 64 9.77 4.29 -4.67
N ARG A 65 9.97 5.07 -3.61
CA ARG A 65 9.33 4.84 -2.31
C ARG A 65 7.80 4.93 -2.40
N LEU A 66 7.26 5.91 -3.11
CA LEU A 66 5.81 6.05 -3.34
C LEU A 66 5.25 4.85 -4.10
N ARG A 67 5.93 4.39 -5.15
CA ARG A 67 5.55 3.18 -5.91
C ARG A 67 5.57 1.93 -5.04
N PHE A 68 6.59 1.78 -4.20
CA PHE A 68 6.67 0.69 -3.25
C PHE A 68 5.49 0.70 -2.27
N ILE A 69 5.17 1.87 -1.70
CA ILE A 69 4.02 2.04 -0.80
C ILE A 69 2.72 1.70 -1.52
N ALA A 70 2.50 2.26 -2.72
CA ALA A 70 1.31 2.01 -3.51
C ALA A 70 1.14 0.51 -3.79
N ARG A 71 2.21 -0.16 -4.24
CA ARG A 71 2.17 -1.60 -4.52
C ARG A 71 1.90 -2.44 -3.28
N GLY A 72 2.51 -2.10 -2.14
CA GLY A 72 2.22 -2.76 -0.86
C GLY A 72 0.74 -2.62 -0.47
N ARG A 73 0.17 -1.42 -0.64
CA ARG A 73 -1.26 -1.17 -0.38
C ARG A 73 -2.19 -1.93 -1.33
N ASP A 74 -1.84 -2.03 -2.60
CA ASP A 74 -2.58 -2.82 -3.61
C ASP A 74 -2.60 -4.31 -3.24
N LEU A 75 -1.53 -4.82 -2.66
CA LEU A 75 -1.44 -6.18 -2.14
C LEU A 75 -2.15 -6.37 -0.80
N GLY A 76 -2.73 -5.30 -0.23
CA GLY A 76 -3.53 -5.34 1.00
C GLY A 76 -2.72 -5.18 2.28
N PHE A 77 -1.41 -4.93 2.22
CA PHE A 77 -0.63 -4.64 3.42
C PHE A 77 -1.12 -3.37 4.11
N SER A 78 -1.20 -3.39 5.43
CA SER A 78 -1.47 -2.21 6.24
C SER A 78 -0.33 -1.18 6.13
N LEU A 79 -0.56 0.05 6.54
CA LEU A 79 0.49 1.08 6.53
C LEU A 79 1.65 0.73 7.47
N GLU A 80 1.38 0.02 8.57
CA GLU A 80 2.41 -0.43 9.50
C GLU A 80 3.27 -1.56 8.91
N GLU A 81 2.63 -2.52 8.24
CA GLU A 81 3.36 -3.56 7.52
C GLU A 81 4.20 -2.98 6.37
N VAL A 82 3.67 -2.01 5.61
CA VAL A 82 4.44 -1.30 4.58
C VAL A 82 5.60 -0.53 5.20
N ARG A 83 5.43 0.09 6.37
CA ARG A 83 6.52 0.75 7.11
C ARG A 83 7.61 -0.24 7.48
N SER A 84 7.24 -1.40 8.02
CA SER A 84 8.16 -2.48 8.35
C SER A 84 8.91 -2.98 7.12
N LEU A 85 8.22 -3.20 6.00
CA LEU A 85 8.85 -3.60 4.74
C LEU A 85 9.84 -2.55 4.21
N LEU A 86 9.53 -1.25 4.35
CA LEU A 86 10.45 -0.17 3.97
C LEU A 86 11.70 -0.12 4.86
N GLN A 87 11.56 -0.41 6.14
CA GLN A 87 12.71 -0.52 7.05
C GLN A 87 13.59 -1.72 6.69
N LEU A 88 12.97 -2.89 6.45
CA LEU A 88 13.65 -4.09 6.02
C LEU A 88 14.38 -3.90 4.67
N ALA A 89 13.77 -3.17 3.73
CA ALA A 89 14.38 -2.88 2.43
C ALA A 89 15.56 -1.90 2.49
N GLY A 90 15.64 -1.08 3.54
CA GLY A 90 16.73 -0.12 3.76
C GLY A 90 17.91 -0.65 4.57
N ASP A 91 17.80 -1.85 5.13
CA ASP A 91 18.82 -2.46 5.97
C ASP A 91 19.45 -3.66 5.24
N GLU A 92 20.68 -3.47 4.76
CA GLU A 92 21.43 -4.50 4.02
C GLU A 92 21.81 -5.72 4.89
N GLU A 93 21.76 -5.59 6.23
CA GLU A 93 22.09 -6.67 7.16
C GLU A 93 20.89 -7.58 7.47
N LEU A 94 19.67 -7.15 7.14
CA LEU A 94 18.47 -7.93 7.44
C LEU A 94 18.26 -9.04 6.41
N SER A 95 17.92 -10.21 6.93
CA SER A 95 17.75 -11.41 6.10
C SER A 95 16.45 -11.39 5.30
N CYS A 96 16.49 -11.95 4.09
CA CYS A 96 15.29 -12.23 3.28
C CYS A 96 14.24 -13.03 4.07
N GLY A 97 14.63 -13.75 5.13
CA GLY A 97 13.76 -14.50 6.02
C GLY A 97 12.76 -13.65 6.81
N ASP A 98 13.12 -12.40 7.14
CA ASP A 98 12.19 -11.49 7.85
C ASP A 98 11.08 -10.99 6.92
N VAL A 99 11.44 -10.68 5.68
CA VAL A 99 10.49 -10.31 4.62
C VAL A 99 9.56 -11.49 4.29
N ASP A 100 10.11 -12.70 4.14
CA ASP A 100 9.32 -13.92 3.88
C ASP A 100 8.33 -14.19 5.02
N ARG A 101 8.75 -14.03 6.27
CA ARG A 101 7.89 -14.23 7.45
C ARG A 101 6.71 -13.26 7.46
N LEU A 102 6.97 -11.98 7.20
CA LEU A 102 5.91 -10.95 7.12
C LEU A 102 4.94 -11.25 5.97
N ALA A 103 5.45 -11.60 4.80
CA ALA A 103 4.63 -11.94 3.64
C ALA A 103 3.75 -13.17 3.89
N ARG A 104 4.27 -14.21 4.56
CA ARG A 104 3.50 -15.41 4.92
C ARG A 104 2.41 -15.12 5.95
N SER A 105 2.70 -14.29 6.95
CA SER A 105 1.68 -13.84 7.90
C SER A 105 0.55 -13.12 7.18
N HIS A 106 0.89 -12.17 6.33
CA HIS A 106 -0.11 -11.44 5.55
C HIS A 106 -0.92 -12.35 4.61
N LEU A 107 -0.27 -13.32 3.95
CA LEU A 107 -0.98 -14.30 3.12
C LEU A 107 -2.00 -15.11 3.93
N THR A 108 -1.66 -15.46 5.18
CA THR A 108 -2.58 -16.17 6.08
C THR A 108 -3.81 -15.32 6.37
N ASP A 109 -3.64 -14.03 6.67
CA ASP A 109 -4.74 -13.10 6.93
C ASP A 109 -5.62 -12.88 5.69
N VAL A 110 -5.01 -12.77 4.50
CA VAL A 110 -5.74 -12.67 3.24
C VAL A 110 -6.60 -13.92 3.02
N ARG A 111 -6.06 -15.11 3.24
CA ARG A 111 -6.81 -16.38 3.10
C ARG A 111 -7.97 -16.47 4.09
N ALA A 112 -7.77 -16.02 5.32
CA ALA A 112 -8.85 -15.98 6.31
C ALA A 112 -9.98 -15.06 5.85
N ARG A 113 -9.65 -13.85 5.36
CA ARG A 113 -10.65 -12.91 4.81
C ARG A 113 -11.37 -13.46 3.58
N MET A 114 -10.68 -14.18 2.71
CA MET A 114 -11.31 -14.86 1.57
C MET A 114 -12.34 -15.89 2.03
N ALA A 115 -12.02 -16.70 3.05
CA ALA A 115 -12.96 -17.66 3.61
C ALA A 115 -14.19 -16.97 4.23
N ASP A 116 -14.00 -15.85 4.93
CA ASP A 116 -15.09 -15.05 5.48
C ASP A 116 -16.01 -14.50 4.40
N LEU A 117 -15.43 -13.92 3.34
CA LEU A 117 -16.20 -13.42 2.19
C LEU A 117 -16.96 -14.54 1.48
N GLN A 118 -16.37 -15.71 1.35
CA GLN A 118 -17.01 -16.89 0.78
C GLN A 118 -18.25 -17.31 1.59
N ARG A 119 -18.13 -17.31 2.94
CA ARG A 119 -19.28 -17.58 3.83
C ARG A 119 -20.39 -16.55 3.66
N MET A 120 -20.04 -15.26 3.58
CA MET A 120 -21.01 -14.18 3.35
C MET A 120 -21.70 -14.33 1.99
N ALA A 121 -20.95 -14.67 0.94
CA ALA A 121 -21.52 -14.90 -0.39
C ALA A 121 -22.52 -16.07 -0.36
N SER A 122 -22.14 -17.20 0.22
CA SER A 122 -23.02 -18.38 0.33
C SER A 122 -24.28 -18.08 1.14
N GLU A 123 -24.18 -17.30 2.21
CA GLU A 123 -25.33 -16.90 3.00
C GLU A 123 -26.28 -16.00 2.19
N LEU A 124 -25.74 -15.04 1.45
CA LEU A 124 -26.54 -14.19 0.56
C LEU A 124 -27.23 -15.01 -0.55
N GLU A 125 -26.52 -15.95 -1.16
CA GLU A 125 -27.07 -16.84 -2.17
C GLU A 125 -28.24 -17.66 -1.61
N ARG A 126 -28.11 -18.18 -0.38
CA ARG A 126 -29.16 -18.92 0.32
C ARG A 126 -30.38 -18.05 0.56
N VAL A 127 -30.19 -16.81 1.01
CA VAL A 127 -31.30 -15.86 1.27
C VAL A 127 -31.98 -15.44 -0.05
N ILE A 128 -31.21 -15.21 -1.10
CA ILE A 128 -31.72 -14.90 -2.44
C ILE A 128 -32.55 -16.07 -3.00
N ALA A 129 -32.04 -17.31 -2.88
CA ALA A 129 -32.71 -18.50 -3.35
C ALA A 129 -34.05 -18.76 -2.61
N SER A 130 -34.17 -18.32 -1.35
CA SER A 130 -35.42 -18.39 -0.57
C SER A 130 -36.44 -17.30 -0.92
N CYS A 131 -36.06 -16.35 -1.78
CA CYS A 131 -36.93 -15.25 -2.19
C CYS A 131 -37.78 -15.69 -3.38
N HIS A 132 -39.08 -15.86 -3.18
CA HIS A 132 -40.03 -16.33 -4.22
C HIS A 132 -40.74 -15.21 -4.97
N GLY A 133 -40.31 -13.97 -4.83
CA GLY A 133 -40.97 -12.81 -5.42
C GLY A 133 -42.37 -12.59 -4.76
N GLY A 134 -42.55 -11.48 -4.11
CA GLY A 134 -43.78 -11.15 -3.41
C GLY A 134 -43.82 -9.68 -3.07
N GLN A 135 -44.85 -9.29 -2.31
CA GLN A 135 -44.94 -7.93 -1.83
C GLN A 135 -43.78 -7.61 -0.88
N ARG A 136 -43.36 -6.35 -0.86
CA ARG A 136 -42.21 -5.85 -0.05
C ARG A 136 -42.31 -6.23 1.44
N ALA A 137 -43.54 -6.37 1.96
CA ALA A 137 -43.81 -6.78 3.34
C ALA A 137 -43.39 -8.22 3.65
N GLU A 138 -43.31 -9.09 2.63
CA GLU A 138 -42.99 -10.52 2.76
C GLU A 138 -41.56 -10.85 2.27
N CYS A 139 -40.73 -9.83 2.05
CA CYS A 139 -39.40 -10.02 1.53
C CYS A 139 -38.51 -10.73 2.55
N THR A 140 -38.13 -11.95 2.27
CA THR A 140 -37.24 -12.78 3.10
C THR A 140 -35.89 -12.11 3.38
N ILE A 141 -35.34 -11.41 2.40
CA ILE A 141 -34.05 -10.68 2.54
C ILE A 141 -34.20 -9.59 3.63
N LEU A 142 -35.27 -8.79 3.56
CA LEU A 142 -35.49 -7.72 4.53
C LEU A 142 -35.82 -8.26 5.91
N SER A 143 -36.50 -9.40 6.03
CA SER A 143 -36.79 -10.03 7.31
C SER A 143 -35.52 -10.59 7.96
N THR A 144 -34.66 -11.21 7.18
CA THR A 144 -33.36 -11.72 7.66
C THR A 144 -32.46 -10.58 8.16
N LEU A 145 -32.41 -9.45 7.46
CA LEU A 145 -31.60 -8.29 7.87
C LEU A 145 -32.16 -7.57 9.11
N ARG A 146 -33.42 -7.77 9.45
CA ARG A 146 -34.05 -7.23 10.68
C ARG A 146 -33.82 -8.11 11.91
N GLN A 147 -33.42 -9.35 11.74
CA GLN A 147 -33.08 -10.22 12.85
C GLN A 147 -31.73 -9.77 13.44
N PRO A 148 -31.60 -9.70 14.77
CA PRO A 148 -30.32 -9.45 15.38
C PRO A 148 -29.34 -10.56 14.96
N ALA A 149 -28.11 -10.21 14.65
CA ALA A 149 -27.06 -11.20 14.39
C ALA A 149 -27.04 -12.19 15.54
N SER A 150 -27.20 -13.48 15.21
CA SER A 150 -27.09 -14.54 16.20
C SER A 150 -25.66 -14.50 16.74
N VAL A 151 -25.48 -13.94 17.93
CA VAL A 151 -24.25 -14.03 18.67
C VAL A 151 -24.16 -15.49 19.12
N GLU A 152 -23.61 -16.34 18.24
CA GLU A 152 -23.10 -17.64 18.73
C GLU A 152 -21.96 -17.34 19.67
N ALA A 153 -22.35 -17.30 20.95
CA ALA A 153 -21.41 -17.28 22.05
C ALA A 153 -20.54 -18.53 21.95
N THR A 154 -19.33 -18.37 21.44
CA THR A 154 -18.26 -19.32 21.69
C THR A 154 -17.90 -19.18 23.17
N ARG A 155 -18.67 -19.84 24.01
CA ARG A 155 -18.20 -20.28 25.34
C ARG A 155 -17.52 -21.63 25.13
N GLN A 156 -16.22 -21.66 25.21
CA GLN A 156 -15.40 -22.60 26.00
C GLN A 156 -13.94 -22.23 25.83
#